data_4c02d75d5ae50ec18d5e2eaa0af7734a
#
_entry.id   4c02d75d5ae50ec18d5e2eaa0af7734a
#
_cell.length_a   1.000
_cell.length_b   1.000
_cell.length_c   1.000
_cell.angle_alpha   90.00
_cell.angle_beta   90.00
_cell.angle_gamma   90.00
#
_symmetry.space_group_name_H-M   'P 1'
#
loop_
_entity.id
_entity.type
_entity.pdbx_description
1 polymer ?
#
loop_
_entity_poly.entity_id
_entity_poly.type
_entity_poly.pdbx_seq_one_letter_code
_entity_poly.pdbx_strand_id
1 'polypeptide(L)'
;MKTQDVKLYAAQQLHRLQALPDNQRRAELAKLRRGIGHAPGELPELWGSFLLGMPESFQGRSAPSAAEWAVYLALTLYAVHQQGNDRPMNCPGNTLGRAVRQLAERNSAGQDWTEASVLRRFNALATAEEITEIIPCPWWSRPALSGPPV
;
A
#
# COMPACT_ATOMS: atom_id res chain seq x y z
N MET A 1 -4.47 0.23 -21.68
CA MET A 1 -4.82 0.39 -20.26
C MET A 1 -4.33 1.76 -19.79
N LYS A 2 -5.20 2.58 -19.20
CA LYS A 2 -4.81 3.90 -18.69
C LYS A 2 -4.50 3.77 -17.20
N THR A 3 -3.39 4.36 -16.73
CA THR A 3 -3.01 4.40 -15.32
C THR A 3 -4.14 4.95 -14.42
N GLN A 4 -4.92 5.88 -14.96
CA GLN A 4 -6.07 6.47 -14.25
C GLN A 4 -7.16 5.43 -13.93
N ASP A 5 -7.40 4.47 -14.81
CA ASP A 5 -8.42 3.43 -14.60
C ASP A 5 -8.03 2.50 -13.45
N VAL A 6 -6.74 2.13 -13.38
CA VAL A 6 -6.18 1.32 -12.29
C VAL A 6 -6.29 2.05 -10.94
N LYS A 7 -5.96 3.35 -10.93
CA LYS A 7 -6.08 4.19 -9.74
C LYS A 7 -7.53 4.28 -9.26
N LEU A 8 -8.48 4.47 -10.18
CA LEU A 8 -9.91 4.51 -9.84
C LEU A 8 -10.38 3.18 -9.27
N TYR A 9 -9.97 2.07 -9.87
CA TYR A 9 -10.31 0.75 -9.36
C TYR A 9 -9.76 0.52 -7.95
N ALA A 10 -8.49 0.82 -7.71
CA ALA A 10 -7.89 0.71 -6.36
C ALA A 10 -8.65 1.57 -5.35
N ALA A 11 -8.99 2.82 -5.70
CA ALA A 11 -9.76 3.71 -4.84
C ALA A 11 -11.16 3.16 -4.52
N GLN A 12 -11.83 2.55 -5.49
CA GLN A 12 -13.12 1.89 -5.29
C GLN A 12 -13.01 0.71 -4.32
N GLN A 13 -11.96 -0.12 -4.44
CA GLN A 13 -11.74 -1.23 -3.50
C GLN A 13 -11.46 -0.73 -2.08
N LEU A 14 -10.66 0.33 -1.93
CA LEU A 14 -10.44 0.96 -0.62
C LEU A 14 -11.74 1.52 -0.01
N HIS A 15 -12.55 2.20 -0.80
CA HIS A 15 -13.85 2.71 -0.35
C HIS A 15 -14.78 1.57 0.08
N ARG A 16 -14.85 0.50 -0.71
CA ARG A 16 -15.63 -0.70 -0.40
C ARG A 16 -15.19 -1.35 0.92
N LEU A 17 -13.87 -1.45 1.13
CA LEU A 17 -13.29 -1.97 2.36
C LEU A 17 -13.65 -1.10 3.58
N GLN A 18 -13.62 0.22 3.43
CA GLN A 18 -14.00 1.17 4.49
C GLN A 18 -15.48 1.11 4.83
N ALA A 19 -16.35 0.79 3.85
CA ALA A 19 -17.80 0.68 4.04
C ALA A 19 -18.25 -0.62 4.73
N LEU A 20 -17.35 -1.59 4.91
CA LEU A 20 -17.67 -2.84 5.60
C LEU A 20 -17.97 -2.59 7.10
N PRO A 21 -18.84 -3.40 7.72
CA PRO A 21 -18.99 -3.45 9.17
C PRO A 21 -17.64 -3.71 9.86
N ASP A 22 -17.44 -3.17 11.05
CA ASP A 22 -16.15 -3.18 11.76
C ASP A 22 -15.50 -4.55 11.87
N ASN A 23 -16.28 -5.58 12.21
CA ASN A 23 -15.77 -6.94 12.33
C ASN A 23 -15.29 -7.51 10.99
N GLN A 24 -16.06 -7.28 9.92
CA GLN A 24 -15.71 -7.73 8.57
C GLN A 24 -14.50 -6.93 8.04
N ARG A 25 -14.49 -5.61 8.24
CA ARG A 25 -13.37 -4.76 7.85
C ARG A 25 -12.07 -5.19 8.52
N ARG A 26 -12.09 -5.47 9.84
CA ARG A 26 -10.91 -5.96 10.57
C ARG A 26 -10.43 -7.30 10.04
N ALA A 27 -11.35 -8.22 9.72
CA ALA A 27 -11.01 -9.52 9.14
C ALA A 27 -10.36 -9.38 7.75
N GLU A 28 -10.93 -8.53 6.88
CA GLU A 28 -10.37 -8.28 5.55
C GLU A 28 -9.00 -7.59 5.62
N LEU A 29 -8.84 -6.60 6.49
CA LEU A 29 -7.54 -5.96 6.73
C LEU A 29 -6.49 -6.97 7.25
N ALA A 30 -6.89 -7.90 8.11
CA ALA A 30 -5.99 -8.95 8.61
C ALA A 30 -5.54 -9.89 7.48
N LYS A 31 -6.45 -10.28 6.58
CA LYS A 31 -6.11 -11.07 5.39
C LYS A 31 -5.14 -10.31 4.47
N LEU A 32 -5.46 -9.06 4.12
CA LEU A 32 -4.63 -8.24 3.25
C LEU A 32 -3.21 -8.06 3.80
N ARG A 33 -3.03 -7.90 5.12
CA ARG A 33 -1.70 -7.81 5.73
C ARG A 33 -0.84 -9.06 5.51
N ARG A 34 -1.47 -10.25 5.49
CA ARG A 34 -0.75 -11.51 5.18
C ARG A 34 -0.24 -11.56 3.74
N GLY A 35 -0.82 -10.76 2.86
CA GLY A 35 -0.39 -10.64 1.48
C GLY A 35 0.98 -9.97 1.29
N ILE A 36 1.49 -9.27 2.29
CA ILE A 36 2.80 -8.62 2.18
C ILE A 36 3.90 -9.67 1.96
N GLY A 37 4.69 -9.45 0.92
CA GLY A 37 5.77 -10.37 0.52
C GLY A 37 5.34 -11.49 -0.44
N HIS A 38 4.04 -11.59 -0.75
CA HIS A 38 3.50 -12.56 -1.71
C HIS A 38 3.13 -11.90 -3.04
N ALA A 39 3.08 -12.69 -4.10
CA ALA A 39 2.62 -12.22 -5.40
C ALA A 39 1.08 -12.16 -5.46
N PRO A 40 0.50 -11.27 -6.30
CA PRO A 40 -0.93 -11.29 -6.59
C PRO A 40 -1.37 -12.65 -7.09
N GLY A 41 -2.43 -13.22 -6.48
CA GLY A 41 -2.95 -14.54 -6.83
C GLY A 41 -2.29 -15.73 -6.12
N GLU A 42 -1.18 -15.53 -5.44
CA GLU A 42 -0.49 -16.59 -4.68
C GLU A 42 -1.34 -17.10 -3.49
N LEU A 43 -2.03 -16.18 -2.82
CA LEU A 43 -2.89 -16.50 -1.69
C LEU A 43 -4.36 -16.54 -2.11
N PRO A 44 -5.00 -17.74 -2.18
CA PRO A 44 -6.41 -17.86 -2.60
C PRO A 44 -7.39 -17.06 -1.75
N GLU A 45 -7.11 -16.92 -0.46
CA GLU A 45 -7.93 -16.15 0.49
C GLU A 45 -8.05 -14.66 0.15
N LEU A 46 -7.14 -14.13 -0.67
CA LEU A 46 -7.13 -12.74 -1.13
C LEU A 46 -7.84 -12.53 -2.47
N TRP A 47 -8.20 -13.60 -3.19
CA TRP A 47 -8.83 -13.46 -4.50
C TRP A 47 -10.14 -12.67 -4.43
N GLY A 48 -10.93 -12.90 -3.39
CA GLY A 48 -12.18 -12.17 -3.15
C GLY A 48 -11.98 -10.69 -2.83
N SER A 49 -10.81 -10.31 -2.34
CA SER A 49 -10.53 -8.94 -1.89
C SER A 49 -10.21 -7.99 -3.05
N PHE A 50 -9.65 -8.48 -4.16
CA PHE A 50 -9.24 -7.60 -5.26
C PHE A 50 -9.34 -8.19 -6.66
N LEU A 51 -9.22 -9.52 -6.86
CA LEU A 51 -9.30 -10.15 -8.19
C LEU A 51 -10.73 -10.32 -8.68
N LEU A 52 -11.64 -10.76 -7.80
CA LEU A 52 -13.04 -10.91 -8.16
C LEU A 52 -13.66 -9.53 -8.44
N GLY A 53 -13.98 -9.28 -9.71
CA GLY A 53 -14.50 -7.98 -10.17
C GLY A 53 -13.44 -7.06 -10.76
N MET A 54 -12.19 -7.48 -10.83
CA MET A 54 -11.16 -6.78 -11.58
C MET A 54 -11.44 -6.93 -13.09
N PRO A 55 -11.44 -5.83 -13.86
CA PRO A 55 -11.62 -5.89 -15.30
C PRO A 55 -10.61 -6.85 -15.97
N GLU A 56 -11.05 -7.65 -16.93
CA GLU A 56 -10.16 -8.58 -17.67
C GLU A 56 -8.96 -7.87 -18.32
N SER A 57 -9.16 -6.60 -18.72
CA SER A 57 -8.08 -5.77 -19.30
C SER A 57 -6.95 -5.47 -18.30
N PHE A 58 -7.17 -5.67 -17.00
CA PHE A 58 -6.16 -5.49 -15.96
C PHE A 58 -5.48 -6.81 -15.59
N GLN A 59 -6.09 -7.95 -15.92
CA GLN A 59 -5.60 -9.26 -15.54
C GLN A 59 -4.47 -9.74 -16.45
N GLY A 60 -3.45 -10.34 -15.84
CA GLY A 60 -2.39 -11.03 -16.55
C GLY A 60 -2.83 -12.43 -17.00
N ARG A 61 -2.22 -12.96 -18.07
CA ARG A 61 -2.57 -14.29 -18.60
C ARG A 61 -1.75 -15.42 -17.97
N SER A 62 -0.45 -15.24 -17.86
CA SER A 62 0.48 -16.25 -17.34
C SER A 62 1.21 -15.81 -16.07
N ALA A 63 1.24 -14.52 -15.81
CA ALA A 63 1.81 -13.90 -14.62
C ALA A 63 0.99 -12.65 -14.27
N PRO A 64 1.03 -12.19 -13.01
CA PRO A 64 0.33 -10.99 -12.60
C PRO A 64 0.75 -9.78 -13.43
N SER A 65 -0.22 -9.02 -13.92
CA SER A 65 0.03 -7.77 -14.64
C SER A 65 0.52 -6.65 -13.74
N ALA A 66 1.07 -5.59 -14.33
CA ALA A 66 1.42 -4.38 -13.59
C ALA A 66 0.21 -3.74 -12.88
N ALA A 67 -1.01 -3.89 -13.44
CA ALA A 67 -2.23 -3.40 -12.81
C ALA A 67 -2.61 -4.23 -11.59
N GLU A 68 -2.54 -5.57 -11.68
CA GLU A 68 -2.76 -6.45 -10.53
C GLU A 68 -1.78 -6.14 -9.40
N TRP A 69 -0.50 -5.99 -9.72
CA TRP A 69 0.51 -5.58 -8.74
C TRP A 69 0.21 -4.23 -8.12
N ALA A 70 -0.17 -3.22 -8.90
CA ALA A 70 -0.46 -1.89 -8.40
C ALA A 70 -1.65 -1.90 -7.41
N VAL A 71 -2.74 -2.60 -7.76
CA VAL A 71 -3.91 -2.74 -6.89
C VAL A 71 -3.56 -3.54 -5.64
N TYR A 72 -2.87 -4.67 -5.79
CA TYR A 72 -2.46 -5.52 -4.68
C TYR A 72 -1.60 -4.77 -3.66
N LEU A 73 -0.55 -4.09 -4.13
CA LEU A 73 0.31 -3.29 -3.26
C LEU A 73 -0.45 -2.16 -2.58
N ALA A 74 -1.34 -1.47 -3.29
CA ALA A 74 -2.14 -0.41 -2.71
C ALA A 74 -3.01 -0.93 -1.53
N LEU A 75 -3.66 -2.08 -1.70
CA LEU A 75 -4.54 -2.66 -0.67
C LEU A 75 -3.76 -3.26 0.50
N THR A 76 -2.68 -3.99 0.23
CA THR A 76 -1.86 -4.63 1.28
C THR A 76 -1.12 -3.59 2.12
N LEU A 77 -0.53 -2.56 1.50
CA LEU A 77 0.11 -1.45 2.20
C LEU A 77 -0.91 -0.63 2.99
N TYR A 78 -2.08 -0.35 2.42
CA TYR A 78 -3.16 0.30 3.17
C TYR A 78 -3.52 -0.50 4.43
N ALA A 79 -3.66 -1.82 4.32
CA ALA A 79 -4.01 -2.67 5.45
C ALA A 79 -2.94 -2.66 6.56
N VAL A 80 -1.65 -2.54 6.21
CA VAL A 80 -0.57 -2.37 7.19
C VAL A 80 -0.67 -1.01 7.89
N HIS A 81 -0.83 0.07 7.12
CA HIS A 81 -0.90 1.41 7.69
C HIS A 81 -2.19 1.67 8.48
N GLN A 82 -3.28 0.97 8.16
CA GLN A 82 -4.54 1.06 8.89
C GLN A 82 -4.50 0.37 10.25
N GLN A 83 -3.49 -0.47 10.51
CA GLN A 83 -3.39 -1.19 11.78
C GLN A 83 -3.23 -0.22 12.96
N GLY A 84 -4.12 -0.35 13.96
CA GLY A 84 -4.09 0.52 15.13
C GLY A 84 -4.61 1.94 14.91
N ASN A 85 -5.15 2.24 13.73
CA ASN A 85 -5.72 3.55 13.42
C ASN A 85 -7.22 3.45 13.19
N ASP A 86 -8.00 4.27 13.91
CA ASP A 86 -9.44 4.37 13.73
C ASP A 86 -9.83 5.27 12.56
N ARG A 87 -8.96 6.21 12.19
CA ARG A 87 -9.17 7.09 11.04
C ARG A 87 -8.65 6.42 9.76
N PRO A 88 -9.35 6.57 8.63
CA PRO A 88 -8.87 6.07 7.34
C PRO A 88 -7.49 6.65 7.01
N MET A 89 -6.54 5.77 6.70
CA MET A 89 -5.18 6.17 6.32
C MET A 89 -5.07 6.59 4.84
N ASN A 90 -6.13 6.37 4.05
CA ASN A 90 -6.22 6.90 2.70
C ASN A 90 -6.66 8.37 2.76
N CYS A 91 -5.77 9.27 2.38
CA CYS A 91 -6.01 10.72 2.37
C CYS A 91 -6.02 11.22 0.92
N PRO A 92 -7.20 11.45 0.32
CA PRO A 92 -7.30 11.98 -1.04
C PRO A 92 -6.56 13.30 -1.18
N GLY A 93 -5.89 13.50 -2.31
CA GLY A 93 -5.14 14.74 -2.61
C GLY A 93 -3.73 14.79 -2.00
N ASN A 94 -3.35 13.86 -1.15
CA ASN A 94 -1.97 13.74 -0.70
C ASN A 94 -1.18 12.78 -1.61
N THR A 95 -0.06 13.23 -2.14
CA THR A 95 0.84 12.38 -2.94
C THR A 95 1.84 11.67 -2.05
N LEU A 96 2.35 10.51 -2.52
CA LEU A 96 3.39 9.77 -1.79
C LEU A 96 4.63 10.65 -1.53
N GLY A 97 5.08 11.43 -2.52
CA GLY A 97 6.22 12.33 -2.35
C GLY A 97 5.98 13.41 -1.27
N ARG A 98 4.76 13.98 -1.21
CA ARG A 98 4.40 14.93 -0.15
C ARG A 98 4.41 14.26 1.23
N ALA A 99 3.86 13.05 1.34
CA ALA A 99 3.84 12.30 2.60
C ALA A 99 5.26 11.95 3.07
N VAL A 100 6.13 11.52 2.15
CA VAL A 100 7.55 11.23 2.43
C VAL A 100 8.28 12.49 2.89
N ARG A 101 8.07 13.63 2.23
CA ARG A 101 8.66 14.91 2.64
C ARG A 101 8.23 15.28 4.05
N GLN A 102 6.93 15.25 4.36
CA GLN A 102 6.42 15.55 5.68
C GLN A 102 7.02 14.64 6.77
N LEU A 103 7.20 13.35 6.44
CA LEU A 103 7.82 12.39 7.34
C LEU A 103 9.31 12.70 7.54
N ALA A 104 10.02 13.07 6.47
CA ALA A 104 11.41 13.44 6.53
C ALA A 104 11.62 14.70 7.41
N GLU A 105 10.82 15.74 7.19
CA GLU A 105 10.84 16.97 7.97
C GLU A 105 10.58 16.71 9.47
N ARG A 106 9.60 15.86 9.79
CA ARG A 106 9.31 15.48 11.19
C ARG A 106 10.46 14.74 11.86
N ASN A 107 11.09 13.81 11.14
CA ASN A 107 12.15 12.96 11.68
C ASN A 107 13.50 13.69 11.78
N SER A 108 13.65 14.82 11.12
CA SER A 108 14.91 15.56 11.09
C SER A 108 15.12 16.48 12.30
N ALA A 109 14.09 16.68 13.14
CA ALA A 109 14.17 17.48 14.36
C ALA A 109 14.86 18.86 14.17
N GLY A 110 14.61 19.52 13.03
CA GLY A 110 15.22 20.81 12.67
C GLY A 110 16.57 20.72 11.94
N GLN A 111 17.08 19.50 11.68
CA GLN A 111 18.23 19.28 10.80
C GLN A 111 17.82 19.25 9.32
N ASP A 112 18.80 19.16 8.42
CA ASP A 112 18.50 19.03 7.00
C ASP A 112 17.76 17.73 6.69
N TRP A 113 16.49 17.86 6.31
CA TRP A 113 15.62 16.73 6.02
C TRP A 113 16.02 15.97 4.74
N THR A 114 16.86 16.58 3.87
CA THR A 114 17.33 15.95 2.63
C THR A 114 18.24 14.75 2.90
N GLU A 115 18.88 14.72 4.07
CA GLU A 115 19.71 13.61 4.54
C GLU A 115 18.93 12.51 5.29
N ALA A 116 17.62 12.72 5.48
CA ALA A 116 16.80 11.78 6.23
C ALA A 116 16.79 10.38 5.59
N SER A 117 16.91 9.37 6.43
CA SER A 117 16.92 7.96 5.99
C SER A 117 15.66 7.55 5.22
N VAL A 118 14.52 8.18 5.52
CA VAL A 118 13.26 7.96 4.81
C VAL A 118 13.35 8.41 3.36
N LEU A 119 14.04 9.51 3.08
CA LEU A 119 14.20 10.03 1.72
C LEU A 119 15.11 9.12 0.89
N ARG A 120 16.21 8.62 1.47
CA ARG A 120 17.07 7.63 0.79
C ARG A 120 16.29 6.37 0.40
N ARG A 121 15.42 5.87 1.29
CA ARG A 121 14.55 4.72 1.00
C ARG A 121 13.53 5.02 -0.08
N PHE A 122 12.95 6.21 -0.05
CA PHE A 122 12.02 6.65 -1.08
C PHE A 122 12.70 6.76 -2.45
N ASN A 123 13.90 7.31 -2.50
CA ASN A 123 14.67 7.42 -3.74
C ASN A 123 14.99 6.03 -4.30
N ALA A 124 15.40 5.07 -3.47
CA ALA A 124 15.61 3.69 -3.89
C ALA A 124 14.33 3.07 -4.46
N LEU A 125 13.17 3.33 -3.83
CA LEU A 125 11.87 2.88 -4.35
C LEU A 125 11.51 3.55 -5.68
N ALA A 126 11.78 4.85 -5.80
CA ALA A 126 11.45 5.63 -6.99
C ALA A 126 12.32 5.29 -8.20
N THR A 127 13.51 4.74 -7.97
CA THR A 127 14.46 4.32 -9.01
C THR A 127 14.45 2.82 -9.28
N ALA A 128 13.60 2.05 -8.60
CA ALA A 128 13.43 0.62 -8.86
C ALA A 128 12.88 0.40 -10.28
N GLU A 129 13.53 -0.43 -11.06
CA GLU A 129 13.14 -0.75 -12.42
C GLU A 129 12.09 -1.88 -12.46
N GLU A 130 12.17 -2.80 -11.48
CA GLU A 130 11.26 -3.92 -11.38
C GLU A 130 10.47 -3.91 -10.07
N ILE A 131 9.24 -4.41 -10.14
CA ILE A 131 8.36 -4.49 -8.96
C ILE A 131 8.89 -5.46 -7.91
N THR A 132 9.65 -6.46 -8.34
CA THR A 132 10.33 -7.44 -7.49
C THR A 132 11.39 -6.83 -6.58
N GLU A 133 11.96 -5.69 -6.95
CA GLU A 133 12.89 -4.92 -6.12
C GLU A 133 12.16 -4.20 -4.97
N ILE A 134 10.88 -3.92 -5.17
CA ILE A 134 10.04 -3.23 -4.20
C ILE A 134 9.52 -4.18 -3.11
N ILE A 135 9.22 -5.43 -3.47
CA ILE A 135 8.56 -6.42 -2.61
C ILE A 135 9.41 -6.87 -1.41
N PRO A 136 10.71 -7.16 -1.55
CA PRO A 136 11.52 -7.65 -0.44
C PRO A 136 12.03 -6.56 0.49
N CYS A 137 11.62 -5.29 0.32
CA CYS A 137 12.06 -4.23 1.22
C CYS A 137 11.43 -4.40 2.62
N PRO A 138 12.17 -4.86 3.64
CA PRO A 138 11.61 -5.21 4.95
C PRO A 138 11.14 -4.01 5.78
N TRP A 139 11.22 -2.79 5.25
CA TRP A 139 10.85 -1.58 5.99
C TRP A 139 9.34 -1.32 6.06
N TRP A 140 8.54 -1.85 5.14
CA TRP A 140 7.08 -1.77 5.25
C TRP A 140 6.47 -2.87 6.11
N SER A 141 7.19 -3.95 6.38
CA SER A 141 6.78 -4.99 7.31
C SER A 141 7.00 -4.60 8.78
N ARG A 142 7.73 -3.50 9.03
CA ARG A 142 7.82 -2.94 10.37
C ARG A 142 6.63 -2.02 10.61
N PRO A 143 5.80 -2.25 11.64
CA PRO A 143 4.82 -1.28 12.07
C PRO A 143 5.54 0.06 12.25
N ALA A 144 4.96 1.13 11.72
CA ALA A 144 5.43 2.48 12.00
C ALA A 144 5.65 2.55 13.51
N LEU A 145 6.88 2.88 13.90
CA LEU A 145 7.27 2.97 15.30
C LEU A 145 6.18 3.74 16.03
N SER A 146 5.46 3.05 16.88
CA SER A 146 4.64 3.67 17.89
C SER A 146 5.58 4.56 18.68
N GLY A 147 5.55 5.84 18.41
CA GLY A 147 6.18 6.82 19.27
C GLY A 147 5.58 6.64 20.67
N PRO A 148 6.35 6.91 21.73
CA PRO A 148 5.84 6.80 23.08
C PRO A 148 4.60 7.69 23.22
N PRO A 149 3.60 7.26 23.98
CA PRO A 149 2.49 8.12 24.32
C PRO A 149 3.03 9.33 25.07
N VAL A 150 2.75 10.50 24.56
CA VAL A 150 2.85 11.76 25.32
C VAL A 150 1.49 12.07 25.87
#